data_cf4bbe93c995992f9b018f72eca9a174
#
_entry.id   cf4bbe93c995992f9b018f72eca9a174
#
_cell.length_a   1.000
_cell.length_b   1.000
_cell.length_c   1.000
_cell.angle_alpha   90.00
_cell.angle_beta   90.00
_cell.angle_gamma   90.00
#
_symmetry.space_group_name_H-M   'P 1'
#
loop_
_entity.id
_entity.type
_entity.pdbx_description
1 polymer ?
#
loop_
_entity_poly.entity_id
_entity_poly.type
_entity_poly.pdbx_seq_one_letter_code
_entity_poly.pdbx_strand_id
1 'polypeptide(L)'
;MKILVTADWHIGKRLHNEDLTEDMNLFFEWLLEQIKLNDVKYLLVAGDIFDNNNPSNESTRIYYAFLRKLSALNCKAIITAGNHDSPSFIDVPKDLLSEFDISVFGIFPGVDRFDEIFVPLKNDSGEVVAVVAAIPFLQDRFVRQVGEGEGAREIAEKIKQGMKSLFAQIGAALHVSYPVIPKIGMAHLHAQGAQISEAEREIQIGNQEGISANDLDQFDYLALGHIHTGQTVLKGKIQYASSPISLGFSENRYQHKVVMLEIENNQIKESEIPVIKNRSLYQLKGTMTEVEKYVKLLKNKYKLQMLLDVLIEEDNYDPRINDKLNEIKENLAVKNEIKIINTRIHFKDKTATRFSSTFDTNELNNLNPIDVFKSRINGRSEEEQTK
;
A
#
# COMPACT_ATOMS: atom_id res chain seq x y z
N MET A 1 1.46 -4.42 28.62
CA MET A 1 0.73 -3.46 27.77
C MET A 1 0.71 -3.99 26.35
N LYS A 2 -0.45 -3.94 25.65
CA LYS A 2 -0.59 -4.43 24.28
C LYS A 2 -0.70 -3.28 23.27
N ILE A 3 0.01 -3.44 22.16
CA ILE A 3 0.07 -2.49 21.04
C ILE A 3 -0.23 -3.27 19.77
N LEU A 4 -1.05 -2.72 18.88
CA LEU A 4 -1.32 -3.31 17.60
C LEU A 4 -0.64 -2.48 16.49
N VAL A 5 0.01 -3.13 15.53
CA VAL A 5 0.73 -2.50 14.43
C VAL A 5 0.07 -2.88 13.11
N THR A 6 -0.18 -1.89 12.27
CA THR A 6 -0.68 -2.02 10.89
C THR A 6 -0.03 -0.97 10.00
N ALA A 7 -0.12 -1.11 8.69
CA ALA A 7 0.42 -0.17 7.71
C ALA A 7 -0.34 -0.28 6.37
N ASP A 8 -0.04 0.59 5.43
CA ASP A 8 -0.40 0.46 4.02
C ASP A 8 -1.91 0.25 3.81
N TRP A 9 -2.72 1.11 4.41
CA TRP A 9 -4.19 1.02 4.31
C TRP A 9 -4.70 1.35 2.91
N HIS A 10 -4.08 2.33 2.23
CA HIS A 10 -4.45 2.79 0.91
C HIS A 10 -5.96 3.04 0.77
N ILE A 11 -6.55 3.77 1.73
CA ILE A 11 -7.98 4.12 1.69
C ILE A 11 -8.28 4.86 0.37
N GLY A 12 -9.27 4.36 -0.37
CA GLY A 12 -9.63 4.88 -1.70
C GLY A 12 -8.95 4.15 -2.85
N LYS A 13 -8.24 3.02 -2.58
CA LYS A 13 -7.67 2.15 -3.62
C LYS A 13 -8.71 1.66 -4.59
N ARG A 14 -8.37 1.73 -5.88
CA ARG A 14 -9.16 1.15 -6.96
C ARG A 14 -8.33 0.16 -7.75
N LEU A 15 -8.92 -0.96 -8.09
CA LEU A 15 -8.39 -1.91 -9.07
C LEU A 15 -9.13 -1.71 -10.39
N HIS A 16 -8.45 -1.13 -11.39
CA HIS A 16 -9.09 -0.63 -12.58
C HIS A 16 -10.23 0.34 -12.21
N ASN A 17 -11.47 -0.01 -12.50
CA ASN A 17 -12.65 0.81 -12.14
C ASN A 17 -13.37 0.32 -10.87
N GLU A 18 -12.89 -0.74 -10.23
CA GLU A 18 -13.50 -1.30 -9.03
C GLU A 18 -12.93 -0.68 -7.76
N ASP A 19 -13.81 -0.20 -6.90
CA ASP A 19 -13.47 0.42 -5.62
C ASP A 19 -13.33 -0.64 -4.52
N LEU A 20 -12.29 -0.54 -3.68
CA LEU A 20 -12.04 -1.46 -2.56
C LEU A 20 -12.52 -0.90 -1.21
N THR A 21 -13.38 0.11 -1.22
CA THR A 21 -13.92 0.75 -0.01
C THR A 21 -14.62 -0.23 0.92
N GLU A 22 -15.39 -1.18 0.37
CA GLU A 22 -16.09 -2.19 1.18
C GLU A 22 -15.11 -3.15 1.85
N ASP A 23 -14.04 -3.54 1.17
CA ASP A 23 -12.96 -4.35 1.73
C ASP A 23 -12.31 -3.65 2.93
N MET A 24 -12.02 -2.35 2.79
CA MET A 24 -11.43 -1.53 3.84
C MET A 24 -12.37 -1.35 5.03
N ASN A 25 -13.66 -1.12 4.79
CA ASN A 25 -14.64 -1.01 5.87
C ASN A 25 -14.74 -2.31 6.69
N LEU A 26 -14.73 -3.46 6.03
CA LEU A 26 -14.72 -4.77 6.71
C LEU A 26 -13.44 -5.02 7.51
N PHE A 27 -12.30 -4.57 6.99
CA PHE A 27 -11.05 -4.59 7.74
C PHE A 27 -11.13 -3.71 8.99
N PHE A 28 -11.63 -2.49 8.89
CA PHE A 28 -11.74 -1.59 10.04
C PHE A 28 -12.70 -2.10 11.10
N GLU A 29 -13.81 -2.72 10.72
CA GLU A 29 -14.71 -3.38 11.66
C GLU A 29 -14.00 -4.51 12.40
N TRP A 30 -13.31 -5.38 11.67
CA TRP A 30 -12.51 -6.46 12.24
C TRP A 30 -11.38 -5.93 13.14
N LEU A 31 -10.67 -4.87 12.74
CA LEU A 31 -9.59 -4.28 13.52
C LEU A 31 -10.08 -3.74 14.87
N LEU A 32 -11.23 -3.04 14.88
CA LEU A 32 -11.85 -2.55 16.11
C LEU A 32 -12.29 -3.70 17.03
N GLU A 33 -12.76 -4.81 16.48
CA GLU A 33 -13.05 -6.04 17.25
C GLU A 33 -11.77 -6.60 17.86
N GLN A 34 -10.67 -6.70 17.11
CA GLN A 34 -9.38 -7.18 17.65
C GLN A 34 -8.85 -6.27 18.76
N ILE A 35 -8.95 -4.95 18.58
CA ILE A 35 -8.57 -3.98 19.61
C ILE A 35 -9.35 -4.21 20.90
N LYS A 36 -10.66 -4.38 20.80
CA LYS A 36 -11.54 -4.63 21.94
C LYS A 36 -11.27 -5.98 22.62
N LEU A 37 -11.18 -7.06 21.81
CA LEU A 37 -10.99 -8.44 22.32
C LEU A 37 -9.66 -8.62 23.06
N ASN A 38 -8.61 -7.93 22.60
CA ASN A 38 -7.27 -8.06 23.13
C ASN A 38 -6.91 -6.98 24.17
N ASP A 39 -7.80 -6.03 24.47
CA ASP A 39 -7.53 -4.86 25.35
C ASP A 39 -6.30 -4.07 24.88
N VAL A 40 -6.26 -3.74 23.59
CA VAL A 40 -5.17 -3.00 22.96
C VAL A 40 -5.19 -1.55 23.40
N LYS A 41 -4.06 -1.05 23.91
CA LYS A 41 -3.95 0.33 24.42
C LYS A 41 -3.47 1.31 23.36
N TYR A 42 -2.66 0.85 22.41
CA TYR A 42 -2.12 1.69 21.34
C TYR A 42 -2.24 1.00 19.98
N LEU A 43 -2.63 1.77 18.97
CA LEU A 43 -2.58 1.37 17.56
C LEU A 43 -1.46 2.17 16.87
N LEU A 44 -0.52 1.48 16.25
CA LEU A 44 0.53 2.09 15.42
C LEU A 44 0.18 1.88 13.94
N VAL A 45 0.19 2.96 13.14
CA VAL A 45 -0.10 2.92 11.70
C VAL A 45 1.09 3.49 10.94
N ALA A 46 1.87 2.63 10.29
CA ALA A 46 3.15 2.96 9.69
C ALA A 46 3.04 3.37 8.22
N GLY A 47 2.34 4.47 7.95
CA GLY A 47 2.28 5.13 6.64
C GLY A 47 1.28 4.55 5.65
N ASP A 48 1.15 5.23 4.51
CA ASP A 48 0.24 4.97 3.39
C ASP A 48 -1.21 4.78 3.84
N ILE A 49 -1.72 5.81 4.51
CA ILE A 49 -3.10 5.88 4.99
C ILE A 49 -4.06 5.96 3.80
N PHE A 50 -3.74 6.80 2.82
CA PHE A 50 -4.53 7.01 1.61
C PHE A 50 -3.78 6.49 0.37
N ASP A 51 -4.53 6.08 -0.66
CA ASP A 51 -3.96 5.60 -1.93
C ASP A 51 -3.28 6.69 -2.75
N ASN A 52 -3.60 7.96 -2.47
CA ASN A 52 -2.99 9.11 -3.14
C ASN A 52 -3.02 10.36 -2.26
N ASN A 53 -2.17 11.33 -2.61
CA ASN A 53 -1.97 12.57 -1.86
C ASN A 53 -3.17 13.55 -1.86
N ASN A 54 -4.20 13.29 -2.66
CA ASN A 54 -5.45 14.05 -2.69
C ASN A 54 -6.65 13.11 -2.50
N PRO A 55 -6.90 12.65 -1.27
CA PRO A 55 -7.96 11.68 -0.99
C PRO A 55 -9.34 12.25 -1.27
N SER A 56 -10.25 11.39 -1.73
CA SER A 56 -11.65 11.77 -1.94
C SER A 56 -12.33 12.11 -0.62
N ASN A 57 -13.45 12.86 -0.69
CA ASN A 57 -14.28 13.12 0.49
C ASN A 57 -14.77 11.82 1.15
N GLU A 58 -15.04 10.79 0.37
CA GLU A 58 -15.44 9.47 0.87
C GLU A 58 -14.30 8.80 1.63
N SER A 59 -13.08 8.77 1.07
CA SER A 59 -11.89 8.23 1.74
C SER A 59 -11.62 8.95 3.06
N THR A 60 -11.71 10.28 3.04
CA THR A 60 -11.56 11.13 4.22
C THR A 60 -12.61 10.82 5.29
N ARG A 61 -13.87 10.64 4.88
CA ARG A 61 -14.98 10.29 5.78
C ARG A 61 -14.76 8.93 6.45
N ILE A 62 -14.29 7.93 5.70
CA ILE A 62 -13.99 6.59 6.20
C ILE A 62 -12.89 6.65 7.27
N TYR A 63 -11.79 7.35 6.98
CA TYR A 63 -10.68 7.54 7.90
C TYR A 63 -11.12 8.16 9.24
N TYR A 64 -11.80 9.30 9.21
CA TYR A 64 -12.25 9.95 10.45
C TYR A 64 -13.37 9.18 11.17
N ALA A 65 -14.20 8.43 10.45
CA ALA A 65 -15.20 7.55 11.06
C ALA A 65 -14.53 6.41 11.83
N PHE A 66 -13.44 5.84 11.31
CA PHE A 66 -12.63 4.86 12.00
C PHE A 66 -11.97 5.45 13.26
N LEU A 67 -11.28 6.60 13.15
CA LEU A 67 -10.62 7.26 14.28
C LEU A 67 -11.58 7.58 15.42
N ARG A 68 -12.79 8.05 15.09
CA ARG A 68 -13.85 8.29 16.08
C ARG A 68 -14.26 7.02 16.81
N LYS A 69 -14.40 5.88 16.08
CA LYS A 69 -14.74 4.58 16.70
C LYS A 69 -13.59 4.06 17.58
N LEU A 70 -12.35 4.27 17.15
CA LEU A 70 -11.14 3.88 17.87
C LEU A 70 -11.03 4.63 19.20
N SER A 71 -11.21 5.95 19.20
CA SER A 71 -11.20 6.77 20.39
C SER A 71 -12.28 6.34 21.40
N ALA A 72 -13.47 5.92 20.93
CA ALA A 72 -14.54 5.41 21.79
C ALA A 72 -14.17 4.08 22.50
N LEU A 73 -13.14 3.37 22.04
CA LEU A 73 -12.58 2.18 22.69
C LEU A 73 -11.47 2.51 23.70
N ASN A 74 -11.15 3.79 23.94
CA ASN A 74 -10.00 4.26 24.72
C ASN A 74 -8.65 3.68 24.21
N CYS A 75 -8.55 3.37 22.94
CA CYS A 75 -7.33 2.97 22.28
C CYS A 75 -6.68 4.21 21.64
N LYS A 76 -5.46 4.52 22.06
CA LYS A 76 -4.66 5.62 21.52
C LYS A 76 -4.08 5.25 20.16
N ALA A 77 -3.81 6.23 19.30
CA ALA A 77 -3.17 5.95 18.03
C ALA A 77 -1.93 6.81 17.78
N ILE A 78 -0.95 6.22 17.10
CA ILE A 78 0.21 6.91 16.54
C ILE A 78 0.24 6.58 15.05
N ILE A 79 0.14 7.62 14.21
CA ILE A 79 -0.03 7.48 12.76
C ILE A 79 1.05 8.31 12.06
N THR A 80 1.83 7.69 11.19
CA THR A 80 2.80 8.39 10.35
C THR A 80 2.31 8.46 8.91
N ALA A 81 2.72 9.47 8.15
CA ALA A 81 2.50 9.51 6.71
C ALA A 81 3.46 8.58 5.97
N GLY A 82 2.97 7.94 4.89
CA GLY A 82 3.76 7.23 3.90
C GLY A 82 4.06 8.08 2.67
N ASN A 83 4.55 7.44 1.60
CA ASN A 83 4.88 8.15 0.36
C ASN A 83 3.66 8.48 -0.51
N HIS A 84 2.55 7.79 -0.36
CA HIS A 84 1.29 8.08 -1.02
C HIS A 84 0.51 9.22 -0.35
N ASP A 85 0.76 9.46 0.94
CA ASP A 85 0.05 10.48 1.71
C ASP A 85 0.54 11.89 1.38
N SER A 86 -0.36 12.87 1.51
CA SER A 86 0.03 14.27 1.62
C SER A 86 0.49 14.56 3.05
N PRO A 87 1.77 14.90 3.28
CA PRO A 87 2.27 15.20 4.62
C PRO A 87 1.46 16.28 5.35
N SER A 88 1.08 17.35 4.65
CA SER A 88 0.28 18.42 5.22
C SER A 88 -1.16 18.00 5.50
N PHE A 89 -1.76 17.14 4.66
CA PHE A 89 -3.11 16.64 4.90
C PHE A 89 -3.19 15.81 6.18
N ILE A 90 -2.17 14.98 6.45
CA ILE A 90 -2.08 14.19 7.69
C ILE A 90 -1.80 15.10 8.89
N ASP A 91 -1.00 16.15 8.74
CA ASP A 91 -0.51 16.98 9.85
C ASP A 91 -1.49 18.08 10.28
N VAL A 92 -2.28 18.63 9.34
CA VAL A 92 -3.22 19.73 9.63
C VAL A 92 -4.18 19.45 10.80
N PRO A 93 -4.78 18.26 10.96
CA PRO A 93 -5.71 17.99 12.04
C PRO A 93 -5.03 17.59 13.37
N LYS A 94 -3.70 17.65 13.51
CA LYS A 94 -2.96 17.07 14.65
C LYS A 94 -3.42 17.59 16.01
N ASP A 95 -3.64 18.89 16.13
CA ASP A 95 -4.04 19.49 17.39
C ASP A 95 -5.46 19.03 17.80
N LEU A 96 -6.38 18.95 16.84
CA LEU A 96 -7.70 18.40 17.06
C LEU A 96 -7.67 16.92 17.43
N LEU A 97 -6.86 16.12 16.71
CA LEU A 97 -6.77 14.67 16.94
C LEU A 97 -6.09 14.34 18.28
N SER A 98 -5.21 15.21 18.76
CA SER A 98 -4.55 15.04 20.07
C SER A 98 -5.56 15.04 21.25
N GLU A 99 -6.68 15.76 21.14
CA GLU A 99 -7.78 15.76 22.12
C GLU A 99 -8.48 14.38 22.23
N PHE A 100 -8.28 13.52 21.21
CA PHE A 100 -8.80 12.15 21.16
C PHE A 100 -7.71 11.09 21.41
N ASP A 101 -6.57 11.49 21.98
CA ASP A 101 -5.39 10.61 22.18
C ASP A 101 -4.84 10.02 20.83
N ILE A 102 -4.97 10.73 19.75
CA ILE A 102 -4.47 10.36 18.42
C ILE A 102 -3.34 11.32 18.03
N SER A 103 -2.12 10.79 17.92
CA SER A 103 -0.94 11.52 17.48
C SER A 103 -0.67 11.23 16.00
N VAL A 104 -0.59 12.27 15.16
CA VAL A 104 -0.30 12.14 13.73
C VAL A 104 0.99 12.85 13.37
N PHE A 105 1.77 12.26 12.46
CA PHE A 105 3.09 12.73 12.05
C PHE A 105 3.14 12.70 10.51
N GLY A 106 2.74 13.80 9.88
CA GLY A 106 2.78 13.96 8.42
C GLY A 106 4.13 14.50 7.95
N ILE A 107 4.72 15.40 8.71
CA ILE A 107 5.94 16.13 8.34
C ILE A 107 7.05 15.82 9.35
N PHE A 108 8.24 15.46 8.83
CA PHE A 108 9.41 15.31 9.68
C PHE A 108 9.88 16.69 10.18
N PRO A 109 10.06 16.90 11.51
CA PRO A 109 10.30 18.22 12.08
C PRO A 109 11.73 18.75 11.80
N GLY A 110 12.67 17.87 11.44
CA GLY A 110 14.08 18.19 11.21
C GLY A 110 14.99 17.64 12.31
N VAL A 111 16.30 17.70 12.05
CA VAL A 111 17.34 17.06 12.88
C VAL A 111 17.52 17.69 14.27
N ASP A 112 17.10 18.94 14.46
CA ASP A 112 17.23 19.64 15.74
C ASP A 112 16.01 19.46 16.67
N ARG A 113 14.96 18.71 16.23
CA ARG A 113 13.68 18.56 16.92
C ARG A 113 13.19 17.11 16.96
N PHE A 114 14.10 16.16 17.25
CA PHE A 114 13.74 14.75 17.34
C PHE A 114 12.76 14.44 18.45
N ASP A 115 12.76 15.22 19.53
CA ASP A 115 11.83 15.09 20.65
C ASP A 115 10.36 15.21 20.20
N GLU A 116 10.08 15.96 19.14
CA GLU A 116 8.72 16.11 18.60
C GLU A 116 8.15 14.81 17.99
N ILE A 117 9.00 13.85 17.59
CA ILE A 117 8.57 12.55 17.09
C ILE A 117 8.66 11.42 18.12
N PHE A 118 9.05 11.72 19.37
CA PHE A 118 9.15 10.74 20.43
C PHE A 118 7.85 10.72 21.26
N VAL A 119 7.11 9.62 21.16
CA VAL A 119 5.83 9.44 21.86
C VAL A 119 6.01 8.42 23.00
N PRO A 120 6.02 8.87 24.28
CA PRO A 120 6.09 7.97 25.40
C PRO A 120 4.77 7.20 25.57
N LEU A 121 4.86 5.88 25.65
CA LEU A 121 3.72 4.99 25.86
C LEU A 121 3.52 4.75 27.36
N LYS A 122 2.35 5.10 27.87
CA LYS A 122 2.00 4.99 29.28
C LYS A 122 1.07 3.80 29.53
N ASN A 123 1.33 3.07 30.58
CA ASN A 123 0.41 2.05 31.10
C ASN A 123 -0.77 2.68 31.84
N ASP A 124 -1.68 1.85 32.35
CA ASP A 124 -2.89 2.30 33.06
C ASP A 124 -2.57 3.04 34.39
N SER A 125 -1.36 2.86 34.94
CA SER A 125 -0.86 3.61 36.11
C SER A 125 -0.23 4.95 35.75
N GLY A 126 -0.14 5.30 34.46
CA GLY A 126 0.51 6.52 33.98
C GLY A 126 2.03 6.44 33.84
N GLU A 127 2.63 5.28 34.12
CA GLU A 127 4.07 5.03 34.00
C GLU A 127 4.46 4.83 32.53
N VAL A 128 5.57 5.44 32.11
CA VAL A 128 6.12 5.27 30.75
C VAL A 128 6.83 3.91 30.67
N VAL A 129 6.31 3.01 29.86
CA VAL A 129 6.80 1.61 29.74
C VAL A 129 7.48 1.32 28.39
N ALA A 130 7.37 2.22 27.44
CA ALA A 130 8.09 2.21 26.17
C ALA A 130 8.05 3.60 25.52
N VAL A 131 8.80 3.80 24.46
CA VAL A 131 8.74 5.01 23.64
C VAL A 131 8.68 4.63 22.17
N VAL A 132 7.89 5.37 21.39
CA VAL A 132 7.82 5.26 19.91
C VAL A 132 8.54 6.45 19.31
N ALA A 133 9.48 6.20 18.37
CA ALA A 133 9.95 7.20 17.41
C ALA A 133 9.08 7.11 16.16
N ALA A 134 8.16 8.06 15.99
CA ALA A 134 7.20 8.11 14.89
C ALA A 134 7.79 8.87 13.70
N ILE A 135 8.49 8.17 12.79
CA ILE A 135 9.23 8.74 11.67
C ILE A 135 8.33 8.68 10.42
N PRO A 136 7.79 9.82 9.92
CA PRO A 136 7.03 9.82 8.67
C PRO A 136 7.94 9.56 7.48
N PHE A 137 7.35 9.33 6.30
CA PHE A 137 8.10 9.21 5.05
C PHE A 137 9.05 10.39 4.85
N LEU A 138 10.33 10.08 4.67
CA LEU A 138 11.39 11.08 4.56
C LEU A 138 11.58 11.49 3.10
N GLN A 139 11.27 12.74 2.79
CA GLN A 139 11.56 13.33 1.49
C GLN A 139 13.06 13.55 1.32
N ASP A 140 13.57 13.52 0.10
CA ASP A 140 14.99 13.69 -0.26
C ASP A 140 15.68 14.86 0.45
N ARG A 141 14.99 16.00 0.58
CA ARG A 141 15.51 17.22 1.23
C ARG A 141 15.95 17.04 2.69
N PHE A 142 15.44 16.01 3.39
CA PHE A 142 15.81 15.71 4.77
C PHE A 142 17.03 14.78 4.86
N VAL A 143 17.35 14.08 3.78
CA VAL A 143 18.37 13.04 3.78
C VAL A 143 19.57 13.34 2.89
N ARG A 144 19.49 14.35 2.00
CA ARG A 144 20.64 14.76 1.19
C ARG A 144 20.66 16.26 0.89
N GLN A 145 21.86 16.78 0.63
CA GLN A 145 22.04 18.06 -0.02
C GLN A 145 22.14 17.87 -1.53
N VAL A 146 21.44 18.71 -2.29
CA VAL A 146 21.45 18.68 -3.76
C VAL A 146 22.75 19.31 -4.27
N GLY A 147 23.50 18.60 -5.13
CA GLY A 147 24.65 19.11 -5.87
C GLY A 147 24.32 19.33 -7.34
N GLU A 148 25.03 20.23 -8.00
CA GLU A 148 24.88 20.44 -9.45
C GLU A 148 25.53 19.28 -10.24
N GLY A 149 24.84 18.79 -11.28
CA GLY A 149 25.38 17.78 -12.20
C GLY A 149 25.42 16.35 -11.66
N GLU A 150 24.71 16.05 -10.56
CA GLU A 150 24.68 14.69 -9.97
C GLU A 150 24.00 13.68 -10.90
N GLY A 151 24.66 12.52 -11.08
CA GLY A 151 24.06 11.37 -11.75
C GLY A 151 23.11 10.58 -10.83
N ALA A 152 22.18 9.81 -11.41
CA ALA A 152 21.17 9.04 -10.66
C ALA A 152 21.79 8.13 -9.59
N ARG A 153 22.94 7.49 -9.89
CA ARG A 153 23.65 6.63 -8.94
C ARG A 153 24.22 7.39 -7.75
N GLU A 154 24.76 8.58 -7.98
CA GLU A 154 25.31 9.43 -6.91
C GLU A 154 24.18 9.93 -6.00
N ILE A 155 23.04 10.30 -6.58
CA ILE A 155 21.81 10.68 -5.86
C ILE A 155 21.37 9.54 -4.95
N ALA A 156 21.24 8.31 -5.47
CA ALA A 156 20.82 7.15 -4.70
C ALA A 156 21.77 6.86 -3.51
N GLU A 157 23.08 6.95 -3.74
CA GLU A 157 24.06 6.73 -2.67
C GLU A 157 24.00 7.82 -1.59
N LYS A 158 23.83 9.10 -1.97
CA LYS A 158 23.65 10.21 -1.02
C LYS A 158 22.39 10.04 -0.18
N ILE A 159 21.27 9.63 -0.79
CA ILE A 159 20.02 9.35 -0.06
C ILE A 159 20.27 8.23 0.97
N LYS A 160 20.90 7.13 0.57
CA LYS A 160 21.20 6.01 1.44
C LYS A 160 22.09 6.40 2.63
N GLN A 161 23.15 7.16 2.38
CA GLN A 161 24.04 7.64 3.44
C GLN A 161 23.33 8.64 4.36
N GLY A 162 22.51 9.52 3.81
CA GLY A 162 21.71 10.45 4.59
C GLY A 162 20.70 9.74 5.49
N MET A 163 19.98 8.74 4.96
CA MET A 163 19.06 7.90 5.73
C MET A 163 19.79 7.19 6.88
N LYS A 164 20.92 6.52 6.59
CA LYS A 164 21.76 5.88 7.60
C LYS A 164 22.16 6.85 8.71
N SER A 165 22.67 8.02 8.34
CA SER A 165 23.07 9.06 9.31
C SER A 165 21.89 9.55 10.16
N LEU A 166 20.74 9.79 9.53
CA LEU A 166 19.55 10.29 10.21
C LEU A 166 19.00 9.26 11.21
N PHE A 167 18.87 7.99 10.82
CA PHE A 167 18.41 6.94 11.73
C PHE A 167 19.36 6.74 12.91
N ALA A 168 20.69 6.81 12.68
CA ALA A 168 21.67 6.77 13.75
C ALA A 168 21.51 7.94 14.73
N GLN A 169 21.28 9.16 14.24
CA GLN A 169 21.05 10.34 15.08
C GLN A 169 19.75 10.23 15.88
N ILE A 170 18.65 9.80 15.25
CA ILE A 170 17.36 9.56 15.93
C ILE A 170 17.54 8.52 17.04
N GLY A 171 18.20 7.38 16.73
CA GLY A 171 18.49 6.35 17.71
C GLY A 171 19.31 6.85 18.89
N ALA A 172 20.38 7.61 18.62
CA ALA A 172 21.22 8.19 19.67
C ALA A 172 20.41 9.16 20.56
N ALA A 173 19.63 10.06 20.00
CA ALA A 173 18.78 10.98 20.73
C ALA A 173 17.74 10.23 21.60
N LEU A 174 17.12 9.18 21.03
CA LEU A 174 16.15 8.35 21.74
C LEU A 174 16.77 7.61 22.91
N HIS A 175 17.99 7.07 22.76
CA HIS A 175 18.71 6.41 23.83
C HIS A 175 19.11 7.37 24.97
N VAL A 176 19.43 8.62 24.65
CA VAL A 176 19.72 9.66 25.65
C VAL A 176 18.46 10.04 26.43
N SER A 177 17.34 10.25 25.72
CA SER A 177 16.08 10.68 26.34
C SER A 177 15.40 9.55 27.15
N TYR A 178 15.56 8.29 26.71
CA TYR A 178 14.89 7.11 27.29
C TYR A 178 15.86 5.94 27.47
N PRO A 179 16.81 6.00 28.41
CA PRO A 179 17.92 5.03 28.47
C PRO A 179 17.50 3.60 28.84
N VAL A 180 16.43 3.40 29.58
CA VAL A 180 16.10 2.10 30.23
C VAL A 180 14.93 1.36 29.56
N ILE A 181 13.95 2.09 29.00
CA ILE A 181 12.72 1.49 28.48
C ILE A 181 12.87 1.05 27.00
N PRO A 182 12.04 0.10 26.53
CA PRO A 182 12.00 -0.33 25.15
C PRO A 182 11.74 0.80 24.15
N LYS A 183 12.45 0.76 23.04
CA LYS A 183 12.43 1.75 21.96
C LYS A 183 11.84 1.13 20.71
N ILE A 184 10.68 1.61 20.32
CA ILE A 184 9.98 1.19 19.10
C ILE A 184 10.18 2.26 18.04
N GLY A 185 10.70 1.89 16.87
CA GLY A 185 10.67 2.75 15.70
C GLY A 185 9.40 2.50 14.89
N MET A 186 8.86 3.55 14.30
CA MET A 186 7.90 3.49 13.19
C MET A 186 8.47 4.25 12.01
N ALA A 187 8.46 3.64 10.82
CA ALA A 187 8.90 4.32 9.60
C ALA A 187 8.21 3.75 8.36
N HIS A 188 8.35 4.46 7.24
CA HIS A 188 7.80 4.06 5.96
C HIS A 188 8.90 4.12 4.90
N LEU A 189 9.52 2.98 4.59
CA LEU A 189 10.69 2.88 3.71
C LEU A 189 10.94 1.45 3.22
N HIS A 190 11.79 1.31 2.18
CA HIS A 190 12.31 0.03 1.74
C HIS A 190 13.60 -0.33 2.50
N ALA A 191 13.59 -1.44 3.24
CA ALA A 191 14.77 -2.04 3.85
C ALA A 191 15.33 -3.14 2.94
N GLN A 192 16.65 -3.15 2.72
CA GLN A 192 17.33 -4.19 1.93
C GLN A 192 17.08 -5.57 2.54
N GLY A 193 16.80 -6.53 1.66
CA GLY A 193 16.47 -7.91 2.04
C GLY A 193 14.97 -8.18 2.13
N ALA A 194 14.12 -7.16 2.07
CA ALA A 194 12.69 -7.34 1.94
C ALA A 194 12.31 -7.76 0.51
N GLN A 195 11.31 -8.64 0.41
CA GLN A 195 10.74 -9.08 -0.87
C GLN A 195 9.65 -8.11 -1.31
N ILE A 196 9.72 -7.66 -2.55
CA ILE A 196 8.79 -6.69 -3.15
C ILE A 196 7.80 -7.44 -4.05
N SER A 197 6.51 -7.08 -4.00
CA SER A 197 5.50 -7.59 -4.92
C SER A 197 5.60 -6.93 -6.30
N GLU A 198 4.88 -7.47 -7.31
CA GLU A 198 4.82 -6.85 -8.64
C GLU A 198 4.13 -5.48 -8.59
N ALA A 199 3.12 -5.32 -7.75
CA ALA A 199 2.38 -4.07 -7.59
C ALA A 199 3.26 -2.93 -7.04
N GLU A 200 4.21 -3.25 -6.14
CA GLU A 200 5.14 -2.28 -5.57
C GLU A 200 6.27 -1.92 -6.54
N ARG A 201 6.67 -2.82 -7.45
CA ARG A 201 7.73 -2.56 -8.45
C ARG A 201 7.36 -1.44 -9.42
N GLU A 202 6.09 -1.28 -9.75
CA GLU A 202 5.60 -0.23 -10.65
C GLU A 202 5.69 1.17 -10.03
N ILE A 203 5.71 1.27 -8.70
CA ILE A 203 5.70 2.53 -7.95
C ILE A 203 7.12 3.04 -7.65
N GLN A 204 8.12 2.16 -7.66
CA GLN A 204 9.50 2.45 -7.22
C GLN A 204 10.40 3.10 -8.29
N ILE A 205 9.93 4.07 -9.04
CA ILE A 205 10.79 4.86 -9.92
C ILE A 205 11.60 5.85 -9.06
N GLY A 206 12.80 5.44 -8.62
CA GLY A 206 13.80 6.34 -8.02
C GLY A 206 14.52 5.85 -6.76
N ASN A 207 13.98 4.94 -5.96
CA ASN A 207 14.60 4.50 -4.70
C ASN A 207 14.70 2.97 -4.58
N GLN A 208 15.23 2.31 -5.62
CA GLN A 208 15.23 0.85 -5.75
C GLN A 208 16.21 0.12 -4.81
N GLU A 209 17.19 0.79 -4.23
CA GLU A 209 18.28 0.10 -3.50
C GLU A 209 17.98 -0.12 -2.01
N GLY A 210 16.99 0.55 -1.42
CA GLY A 210 16.66 0.44 -0.01
C GLY A 210 17.80 0.79 0.95
N ILE A 211 17.49 1.01 2.21
CA ILE A 211 18.48 1.16 3.28
C ILE A 211 18.87 -0.21 3.82
N SER A 212 20.15 -0.41 4.17
CA SER A 212 20.58 -1.66 4.81
C SER A 212 19.84 -1.88 6.12
N ALA A 213 19.27 -3.07 6.32
CA ALA A 213 18.60 -3.43 7.57
C ALA A 213 19.52 -3.29 8.80
N ASN A 214 20.84 -3.49 8.63
CA ASN A 214 21.82 -3.29 9.72
C ASN A 214 21.96 -1.80 10.11
N ASP A 215 21.68 -0.89 9.20
CA ASP A 215 21.71 0.56 9.47
C ASP A 215 20.44 1.05 10.20
N LEU A 216 19.49 0.16 10.47
CA LEU A 216 18.23 0.39 11.18
C LEU A 216 18.17 -0.28 12.57
N ASP A 217 19.30 -0.81 13.09
CA ASP A 217 19.39 -1.60 14.33
C ASP A 217 19.44 -0.73 15.62
N GLN A 218 18.93 0.50 15.56
CA GLN A 218 18.92 1.42 16.70
C GLN A 218 17.69 1.24 17.61
N PHE A 219 16.72 0.44 17.20
CA PHE A 219 15.47 0.19 17.92
C PHE A 219 15.44 -1.25 18.44
N ASP A 220 14.73 -1.46 19.56
CA ASP A 220 14.41 -2.81 20.04
C ASP A 220 13.40 -3.51 19.12
N TYR A 221 12.54 -2.71 18.46
CA TYR A 221 11.60 -3.14 17.43
C TYR A 221 11.36 -1.99 16.44
N LEU A 222 11.33 -2.28 15.14
CA LEU A 222 11.03 -1.31 14.08
C LEU A 222 9.84 -1.78 13.25
N ALA A 223 8.72 -1.07 13.36
CA ALA A 223 7.53 -1.24 12.55
C ALA A 223 7.68 -0.50 11.23
N LEU A 224 7.62 -1.22 10.11
CA LEU A 224 7.71 -0.64 8.77
C LEU A 224 6.41 -0.79 7.98
N GLY A 225 6.06 0.24 7.21
CA GLY A 225 5.19 0.20 6.04
C GLY A 225 5.97 0.33 4.74
N HIS A 226 5.28 0.46 3.62
CA HIS A 226 5.78 0.54 2.25
C HIS A 226 5.78 -0.80 1.50
N ILE A 227 5.99 -1.91 2.16
CA ILE A 227 5.94 -3.23 1.55
C ILE A 227 4.69 -3.96 1.99
N HIS A 228 3.82 -4.27 1.03
CA HIS A 228 2.49 -4.82 1.28
C HIS A 228 2.52 -6.28 1.75
N THR A 229 3.66 -6.97 1.56
CA THR A 229 3.84 -8.33 2.07
C THR A 229 4.38 -8.32 3.48
N GLY A 230 3.62 -8.87 4.42
CA GLY A 230 4.05 -9.00 5.82
C GLY A 230 5.26 -9.91 5.94
N GLN A 231 6.38 -9.36 6.39
CA GLN A 231 7.65 -10.09 6.48
C GLN A 231 8.56 -9.50 7.55
N THR A 232 9.44 -10.35 8.05
CA THR A 232 10.46 -9.99 9.02
C THR A 232 11.82 -9.85 8.37
N VAL A 233 12.51 -8.77 8.67
CA VAL A 233 13.88 -8.52 8.26
C VAL A 233 14.75 -8.41 9.51
N LEU A 234 16.04 -8.74 9.42
CA LEU A 234 17.01 -8.64 10.52
C LEU A 234 16.56 -9.34 11.83
N LYS A 235 16.40 -10.67 11.78
CA LYS A 235 16.21 -11.55 12.95
C LYS A 235 15.10 -11.10 13.93
N GLY A 236 13.96 -10.69 13.41
CA GLY A 236 12.79 -10.34 14.23
C GLY A 236 12.75 -8.90 14.75
N LYS A 237 13.74 -8.07 14.47
CA LYS A 237 13.73 -6.68 14.92
C LYS A 237 12.99 -5.72 14.01
N ILE A 238 12.96 -6.00 12.71
CA ILE A 238 12.34 -5.16 11.67
C ILE A 238 11.18 -5.94 11.07
N GLN A 239 9.99 -5.39 11.16
CA GLN A 239 8.77 -6.06 10.73
C GLN A 239 7.93 -5.15 9.83
N TYR A 240 7.60 -5.67 8.65
CA TYR A 240 6.52 -5.13 7.80
C TYR A 240 5.19 -5.75 8.23
N ALA A 241 4.24 -4.93 8.64
CA ALA A 241 2.93 -5.40 9.10
C ALA A 241 2.07 -5.99 7.96
N SER A 242 2.31 -5.63 6.73
CA SER A 242 1.55 -5.82 5.50
C SER A 242 0.44 -4.80 5.28
N SER A 243 0.02 -4.66 4.00
CA SER A 243 -1.30 -4.10 3.71
C SER A 243 -2.39 -4.99 4.33
N PRO A 244 -3.52 -4.43 4.78
CA PRO A 244 -4.60 -5.21 5.40
C PRO A 244 -5.44 -6.00 4.41
N ILE A 245 -5.45 -5.60 3.15
CA ILE A 245 -6.19 -6.22 2.05
C ILE A 245 -5.27 -6.36 0.83
N SER A 246 -5.63 -7.22 -0.12
CA SER A 246 -4.89 -7.31 -1.38
C SER A 246 -5.13 -6.04 -2.23
N LEU A 247 -4.08 -5.27 -2.47
CA LEU A 247 -4.10 -4.04 -3.27
C LEU A 247 -3.81 -4.30 -4.76
N GLY A 248 -3.46 -5.55 -5.11
CA GLY A 248 -3.20 -6.01 -6.47
C GLY A 248 -3.42 -7.52 -6.62
N PHE A 249 -3.54 -7.98 -7.88
CA PHE A 249 -3.77 -9.41 -8.17
C PHE A 249 -2.62 -10.31 -7.70
N SER A 250 -1.38 -9.83 -7.75
CA SER A 250 -0.19 -10.56 -7.28
C SER A 250 -0.21 -10.82 -5.78
N GLU A 251 -0.91 -9.97 -5.00
CA GLU A 251 -0.98 -10.05 -3.56
C GLU A 251 -2.04 -11.02 -3.05
N ASN A 252 -2.94 -11.48 -3.91
CA ASN A 252 -4.03 -12.39 -3.53
C ASN A 252 -3.56 -13.70 -2.87
N ARG A 253 -2.30 -14.10 -3.09
CA ARG A 253 -1.67 -15.30 -2.52
C ARG A 253 -1.16 -15.11 -1.09
N TYR A 254 -1.03 -13.86 -0.62
CA TYR A 254 -0.50 -13.58 0.71
C TYR A 254 -1.57 -13.66 1.78
N GLN A 255 -1.15 -14.08 2.99
CA GLN A 255 -1.96 -13.92 4.18
C GLN A 255 -1.62 -12.56 4.80
N HIS A 256 -2.52 -11.59 4.65
CA HIS A 256 -2.40 -10.30 5.30
C HIS A 256 -2.53 -10.44 6.81
N LYS A 257 -1.81 -9.61 7.56
CA LYS A 257 -1.72 -9.70 9.02
C LYS A 257 -1.56 -8.32 9.65
N VAL A 258 -1.88 -8.23 10.91
CA VAL A 258 -1.44 -7.16 11.82
C VAL A 258 -0.52 -7.76 12.87
N VAL A 259 0.34 -6.96 13.47
CA VAL A 259 1.29 -7.45 14.47
C VAL A 259 0.88 -6.95 15.85
N MET A 260 0.80 -7.86 16.80
CA MET A 260 0.58 -7.56 18.21
C MET A 260 1.93 -7.52 18.93
N LEU A 261 2.21 -6.41 19.62
CA LEU A 261 3.34 -6.27 20.52
C LEU A 261 2.83 -6.28 21.95
N GLU A 262 3.44 -7.10 22.79
CA GLU A 262 3.21 -7.12 24.23
C GLU A 262 4.47 -6.65 24.95
N ILE A 263 4.33 -5.58 25.76
CA ILE A 263 5.42 -5.04 26.56
C ILE A 263 5.25 -5.50 28.00
N GLU A 264 6.21 -6.30 28.47
CA GLU A 264 6.30 -6.80 29.82
C GLU A 264 7.76 -6.80 30.29
N ASN A 265 8.03 -6.28 31.50
CA ASN A 265 9.38 -6.28 32.09
C ASN A 265 10.47 -5.71 31.18
N ASN A 266 10.18 -4.62 30.49
CA ASN A 266 11.06 -3.98 29.49
C ASN A 266 11.43 -4.88 28.30
N GLN A 267 10.64 -5.89 28.01
CA GLN A 267 10.80 -6.75 26.82
C GLN A 267 9.60 -6.62 25.91
N ILE A 268 9.86 -6.69 24.61
CA ILE A 268 8.85 -6.71 23.56
C ILE A 268 8.70 -8.16 23.07
N LYS A 269 7.48 -8.69 23.16
CA LYS A 269 7.09 -9.96 22.52
C LYS A 269 6.17 -9.64 21.37
N GLU A 270 6.42 -10.25 20.21
CA GLU A 270 5.58 -10.09 19.04
C GLU A 270 4.75 -11.34 18.76
N SER A 271 3.57 -11.14 18.19
CA SER A 271 2.74 -12.19 17.62
C SER A 271 1.95 -11.64 16.43
N GLU A 272 1.61 -12.49 15.51
CA GLU A 272 0.90 -12.12 14.28
C GLU A 272 -0.58 -12.48 14.40
N ILE A 273 -1.46 -11.58 13.98
CA ILE A 273 -2.89 -11.83 13.89
C ILE A 273 -3.29 -11.78 12.41
N PRO A 274 -3.69 -12.91 11.80
CA PRO A 274 -4.09 -12.94 10.41
C PRO A 274 -5.38 -12.13 10.19
N VAL A 275 -5.37 -11.26 9.18
CA VAL A 275 -6.56 -10.51 8.77
C VAL A 275 -7.53 -11.45 8.05
N ILE A 276 -8.83 -11.30 8.33
CA ILE A 276 -9.87 -12.08 7.64
C ILE A 276 -9.97 -11.62 6.19
N LYS A 277 -9.73 -12.54 5.27
CA LYS A 277 -9.87 -12.28 3.83
C LYS A 277 -11.35 -12.25 3.45
N ASN A 278 -11.81 -11.11 2.92
CA ASN A 278 -13.20 -10.90 2.53
C ASN A 278 -13.43 -10.97 1.01
N ARG A 279 -12.39 -10.85 0.20
CA ARG A 279 -12.43 -10.86 -1.26
C ARG A 279 -11.31 -11.70 -1.86
N SER A 280 -11.56 -12.33 -2.99
CA SER A 280 -10.53 -12.97 -3.81
C SER A 280 -10.29 -12.15 -5.07
N LEU A 281 -9.01 -11.96 -5.41
CA LEU A 281 -8.56 -11.40 -6.68
C LEU A 281 -7.99 -12.55 -7.50
N TYR A 282 -8.42 -12.70 -8.74
CA TYR A 282 -7.95 -13.80 -9.57
C TYR A 282 -7.60 -13.34 -10.98
N GLN A 283 -6.47 -13.80 -11.49
CA GLN A 283 -6.03 -13.52 -12.85
C GLN A 283 -6.15 -14.77 -13.69
N LEU A 284 -6.94 -14.70 -14.77
CA LEU A 284 -7.10 -15.75 -15.75
C LEU A 284 -6.32 -15.38 -17.01
N LYS A 285 -5.49 -16.33 -17.46
CA LYS A 285 -4.73 -16.22 -18.70
C LYS A 285 -4.93 -17.49 -19.51
N GLY A 286 -5.27 -17.36 -20.79
CA GLY A 286 -5.43 -18.48 -21.71
C GLY A 286 -6.23 -18.11 -22.96
N THR A 287 -6.55 -19.13 -23.77
CA THR A 287 -7.47 -18.98 -24.93
C THR A 287 -8.89 -18.68 -24.45
N MET A 288 -9.74 -18.14 -25.33
CA MET A 288 -11.14 -17.87 -25.03
C MET A 288 -11.87 -19.11 -24.50
N THR A 289 -11.59 -20.27 -25.11
CA THR A 289 -12.19 -21.58 -24.70
C THR A 289 -11.74 -21.97 -23.29
N GLU A 290 -10.48 -21.74 -22.96
CA GLU A 290 -9.96 -22.03 -21.60
C GLU A 290 -10.56 -21.07 -20.57
N VAL A 291 -10.63 -19.78 -20.89
CA VAL A 291 -11.25 -18.77 -20.02
C VAL A 291 -12.71 -19.13 -19.73
N GLU A 292 -13.51 -19.47 -20.74
CA GLU A 292 -14.89 -19.90 -20.57
C GLU A 292 -15.01 -21.14 -19.67
N LYS A 293 -14.15 -22.12 -19.87
CA LYS A 293 -14.09 -23.34 -19.04
C LYS A 293 -13.74 -23.02 -17.59
N TYR A 294 -12.69 -22.23 -17.37
CA TYR A 294 -12.23 -21.90 -16.01
C TYR A 294 -13.22 -21.04 -15.26
N VAL A 295 -13.84 -20.03 -15.89
CA VAL A 295 -14.86 -19.20 -15.26
C VAL A 295 -16.03 -20.02 -14.73
N LYS A 296 -16.46 -21.08 -15.48
CA LYS A 296 -17.52 -22.01 -15.04
C LYS A 296 -17.15 -22.83 -13.80
N LEU A 297 -15.85 -23.06 -13.56
CA LEU A 297 -15.34 -23.84 -12.43
C LEU A 297 -15.06 -22.98 -11.19
N LEU A 298 -14.90 -21.68 -11.35
CA LEU A 298 -14.64 -20.77 -10.26
C LEU A 298 -15.83 -20.70 -9.30
N LYS A 299 -15.52 -20.71 -8.01
CA LYS A 299 -16.49 -20.53 -6.92
C LYS A 299 -15.97 -19.47 -5.96
N ASN A 300 -16.80 -18.48 -5.70
CA ASN A 300 -16.50 -17.55 -4.63
C ASN A 300 -16.85 -18.16 -3.27
N LYS A 301 -15.91 -18.07 -2.32
CA LYS A 301 -16.08 -18.53 -0.94
C LYS A 301 -15.99 -17.40 0.09
N TYR A 302 -15.80 -16.18 -0.39
CA TYR A 302 -15.62 -15.01 0.44
C TYR A 302 -16.89 -14.16 0.47
N LYS A 303 -16.95 -13.23 1.40
CA LYS A 303 -18.12 -12.37 1.62
C LYS A 303 -18.39 -11.43 0.43
N LEU A 304 -17.33 -10.90 -0.18
CA LEU A 304 -17.41 -9.98 -1.31
C LEU A 304 -17.22 -10.73 -2.63
N GLN A 305 -17.70 -10.14 -3.73
CA GLN A 305 -17.50 -10.66 -5.08
C GLN A 305 -16.02 -10.91 -5.38
N MET A 306 -15.71 -12.03 -5.99
CA MET A 306 -14.40 -12.28 -6.59
C MET A 306 -14.19 -11.34 -7.78
N LEU A 307 -13.04 -10.68 -7.85
CA LEU A 307 -12.67 -9.84 -8.99
C LEU A 307 -11.71 -10.59 -9.91
N LEU A 308 -12.02 -10.57 -11.22
CA LEU A 308 -11.21 -11.22 -12.23
C LEU A 308 -10.56 -10.18 -13.16
N ASP A 309 -9.26 -10.38 -13.41
CA ASP A 309 -8.52 -9.82 -14.54
C ASP A 309 -8.32 -10.93 -15.58
N VAL A 310 -8.78 -10.71 -16.81
CA VAL A 310 -8.78 -11.74 -17.87
C VAL A 310 -7.85 -11.34 -18.98
N LEU A 311 -6.83 -12.16 -19.25
CA LEU A 311 -5.93 -12.04 -20.40
C LEU A 311 -6.20 -13.18 -21.40
N ILE A 312 -6.77 -12.84 -22.54
CA ILE A 312 -7.02 -13.80 -23.63
C ILE A 312 -5.84 -13.75 -24.57
N GLU A 313 -5.27 -14.92 -24.86
CA GLU A 313 -4.20 -15.10 -25.85
C GLU A 313 -4.66 -16.07 -26.92
N GLU A 314 -4.86 -15.56 -28.14
CA GLU A 314 -5.26 -16.35 -29.29
C GLU A 314 -4.19 -16.29 -30.40
N ASP A 315 -4.09 -17.33 -31.18
CA ASP A 315 -3.15 -17.36 -32.30
C ASP A 315 -3.64 -16.46 -33.45
N ASN A 316 -4.94 -16.45 -33.74
CA ASN A 316 -5.57 -15.71 -34.81
C ASN A 316 -6.68 -14.79 -34.32
N TYR A 317 -6.95 -13.73 -35.08
CA TYR A 317 -8.08 -12.83 -34.78
C TYR A 317 -9.43 -13.55 -34.96
N ASP A 318 -10.28 -13.58 -33.92
CA ASP A 318 -11.68 -14.01 -34.00
C ASP A 318 -12.59 -12.84 -33.57
N PRO A 319 -13.41 -12.27 -34.48
CA PRO A 319 -14.30 -11.15 -34.16
C PRO A 319 -15.37 -11.50 -33.11
N ARG A 320 -15.66 -12.80 -32.87
CA ARG A 320 -16.67 -13.27 -31.91
C ARG A 320 -16.18 -13.28 -30.47
N ILE A 321 -14.88 -13.02 -30.20
CA ILE A 321 -14.33 -13.05 -28.85
C ILE A 321 -15.05 -12.04 -27.95
N ASN A 322 -15.30 -10.83 -28.46
CA ASN A 322 -16.00 -9.80 -27.69
C ASN A 322 -17.45 -10.20 -27.36
N ASP A 323 -18.17 -10.85 -28.28
CA ASP A 323 -19.54 -11.32 -28.04
C ASP A 323 -19.56 -12.40 -26.95
N LYS A 324 -18.64 -13.37 -27.02
CA LYS A 324 -18.48 -14.41 -26.01
C LYS A 324 -18.11 -13.84 -24.63
N LEU A 325 -17.23 -12.83 -24.59
CA LEU A 325 -16.88 -12.16 -23.35
C LEU A 325 -18.07 -11.43 -22.72
N ASN A 326 -18.87 -10.76 -23.55
CA ASN A 326 -20.08 -10.08 -23.07
C ASN A 326 -21.08 -11.08 -22.53
N GLU A 327 -21.31 -12.21 -23.20
CA GLU A 327 -22.16 -13.30 -22.70
C GLU A 327 -21.66 -13.84 -21.34
N ILE A 328 -20.35 -14.03 -21.16
CA ILE A 328 -19.77 -14.44 -19.88
C ILE A 328 -20.03 -13.38 -18.81
N LYS A 329 -19.80 -12.09 -19.12
CA LYS A 329 -20.03 -10.99 -18.17
C LYS A 329 -21.50 -10.90 -17.74
N GLU A 330 -22.44 -11.06 -18.66
CA GLU A 330 -23.88 -11.07 -18.36
C GLU A 330 -24.26 -12.25 -17.47
N ASN A 331 -23.76 -13.46 -17.80
CA ASN A 331 -24.01 -14.65 -17.01
C ASN A 331 -23.43 -14.55 -15.58
N LEU A 332 -22.26 -13.93 -15.42
CA LEU A 332 -21.67 -13.67 -14.10
C LEU A 332 -22.42 -12.61 -13.32
N ALA A 333 -22.91 -11.55 -13.99
CA ALA A 333 -23.68 -10.50 -13.36
C ALA A 333 -24.99 -11.03 -12.72
N VAL A 334 -25.64 -12.00 -13.34
CA VAL A 334 -26.85 -12.65 -12.78
C VAL A 334 -26.55 -13.36 -11.46
N LYS A 335 -25.40 -14.04 -11.35
CA LYS A 335 -25.01 -14.75 -10.12
C LYS A 335 -24.48 -13.83 -9.03
N ASN A 336 -23.97 -12.67 -9.39
CA ASN A 336 -23.39 -11.66 -8.50
C ASN A 336 -22.26 -12.15 -7.57
N GLU A 337 -21.61 -13.28 -7.90
CA GLU A 337 -20.52 -13.86 -7.10
C GLU A 337 -19.14 -13.48 -7.62
N ILE A 338 -19.03 -13.25 -8.93
CA ILE A 338 -17.77 -13.02 -9.65
C ILE A 338 -17.97 -11.88 -10.63
N LYS A 339 -16.99 -10.96 -10.68
CA LYS A 339 -16.99 -9.81 -11.58
C LYS A 339 -15.70 -9.73 -12.38
N ILE A 340 -15.79 -9.66 -13.70
CA ILE A 340 -14.65 -9.35 -14.56
C ILE A 340 -14.47 -7.83 -14.57
N ILE A 341 -13.35 -7.34 -14.05
CA ILE A 341 -13.06 -5.91 -13.93
C ILE A 341 -12.08 -5.40 -14.97
N ASN A 342 -11.32 -6.31 -15.59
CA ASN A 342 -10.42 -5.99 -16.68
C ASN A 342 -10.38 -7.13 -17.70
N THR A 343 -10.18 -6.78 -18.96
CA THR A 343 -10.04 -7.73 -20.06
C THR A 343 -9.02 -7.24 -21.07
N ARG A 344 -8.04 -8.06 -21.37
CA ARG A 344 -7.02 -7.81 -22.40
C ARG A 344 -7.03 -8.96 -23.40
N ILE A 345 -6.92 -8.65 -24.69
CA ILE A 345 -6.90 -9.65 -25.76
C ILE A 345 -5.62 -9.46 -26.57
N HIS A 346 -4.82 -10.50 -26.64
CA HIS A 346 -3.59 -10.52 -27.42
C HIS A 346 -3.70 -11.58 -28.53
N PHE A 347 -3.40 -11.19 -29.78
CA PHE A 347 -3.26 -12.08 -30.91
C PHE A 347 -1.77 -12.27 -31.22
N LYS A 348 -1.31 -13.52 -31.37
CA LYS A 348 0.11 -13.81 -31.66
C LYS A 348 0.47 -13.46 -33.11
N ASP A 349 -0.47 -13.66 -34.03
CA ASP A 349 -0.27 -13.29 -35.45
C ASP A 349 -0.48 -11.78 -35.63
N LYS A 350 0.63 -11.05 -35.79
CA LYS A 350 0.64 -9.60 -35.99
C LYS A 350 0.18 -9.21 -37.42
N THR A 351 0.04 -10.14 -38.35
CA THR A 351 -0.41 -9.83 -39.72
C THR A 351 -1.89 -9.48 -39.79
N ALA A 352 -2.71 -9.95 -38.83
CA ALA A 352 -4.13 -9.61 -38.70
C ALA A 352 -4.37 -8.26 -38.00
N THR A 353 -3.37 -7.68 -37.32
CA THR A 353 -3.48 -6.47 -36.52
C THR A 353 -3.62 -5.16 -37.29
N ARG A 354 -3.69 -5.20 -38.61
CA ARG A 354 -3.98 -3.99 -39.40
C ARG A 354 -5.40 -3.41 -39.21
N PHE A 355 -6.28 -4.12 -38.52
CA PHE A 355 -7.69 -3.71 -38.33
C PHE A 355 -8.18 -3.59 -36.87
N SER A 356 -7.41 -3.98 -35.87
CA SER A 356 -7.80 -3.80 -34.47
C SER A 356 -6.72 -3.02 -33.71
N SER A 357 -6.81 -1.69 -33.77
CA SER A 357 -6.12 -0.85 -32.81
C SER A 357 -6.82 -1.04 -31.45
N THR A 358 -6.40 -2.03 -30.68
CA THR A 358 -6.63 -2.06 -29.23
C THR A 358 -5.81 -0.93 -28.62
N PHE A 359 -6.39 0.25 -28.53
CA PHE A 359 -5.84 1.30 -27.68
C PHE A 359 -6.07 0.85 -26.24
N ASP A 360 -4.98 0.68 -25.50
CA ASP A 360 -5.04 0.61 -24.03
C ASP A 360 -5.70 1.93 -23.56
N THR A 361 -6.68 1.84 -22.69
CA THR A 361 -7.40 3.02 -22.16
C THR A 361 -6.45 4.03 -21.51
N ASN A 362 -5.25 3.61 -21.10
CA ASN A 362 -4.19 4.48 -20.58
C ASN A 362 -3.41 5.22 -21.68
N GLU A 363 -3.36 4.68 -22.90
CA GLU A 363 -2.72 5.36 -24.04
C GLU A 363 -3.64 6.40 -24.69
N LEU A 364 -4.97 6.23 -24.60
CA LEU A 364 -5.96 7.17 -25.17
C LEU A 364 -5.83 8.61 -24.61
N ASN A 365 -5.39 8.77 -23.39
CA ASN A 365 -5.21 10.08 -22.75
C ASN A 365 -3.95 10.83 -23.23
N ASN A 366 -3.02 10.13 -23.91
CA ASN A 366 -1.76 10.71 -24.39
C ASN A 366 -1.68 10.81 -25.92
N LEU A 367 -2.69 10.34 -26.66
CA LEU A 367 -2.69 10.38 -28.12
C LEU A 367 -3.19 11.73 -28.63
N ASN A 368 -2.34 12.41 -29.41
CA ASN A 368 -2.79 13.56 -30.19
C ASN A 368 -3.77 13.10 -31.29
N PRO A 369 -4.99 13.67 -31.39
CA PRO A 369 -5.97 13.32 -32.41
C PRO A 369 -5.41 13.31 -33.87
N ILE A 370 -4.41 14.12 -34.15
CA ILE A 370 -3.74 14.20 -35.45
C ILE A 370 -2.91 12.92 -35.71
N ASP A 371 -2.28 12.33 -34.70
CA ASP A 371 -1.45 11.12 -34.87
C ASP A 371 -2.32 9.88 -35.08
N VAL A 372 -3.48 9.81 -34.41
CA VAL A 372 -4.51 8.79 -34.65
C VAL A 372 -5.05 8.88 -36.10
N PHE A 373 -5.29 10.09 -36.57
CA PHE A 373 -5.76 10.32 -37.94
C PHE A 373 -4.71 9.95 -38.98
N LYS A 374 -3.45 10.34 -38.77
CA LYS A 374 -2.32 9.99 -39.68
C LYS A 374 -2.08 8.47 -39.72
N SER A 375 -2.19 7.75 -38.60
CA SER A 375 -2.01 6.30 -38.61
C SER A 375 -3.10 5.55 -39.39
N ARG A 376 -4.31 6.12 -39.45
CA ARG A 376 -5.41 5.59 -40.28
C ARG A 376 -5.26 5.87 -41.77
N ILE A 377 -4.59 6.97 -42.17
CA ILE A 377 -4.39 7.34 -43.54
C ILE A 377 -3.22 6.58 -44.16
N ASN A 378 -2.15 6.32 -43.43
CA ASN A 378 -0.95 5.62 -43.94
C ASN A 378 -1.17 4.15 -44.33
N GLY A 379 -2.38 3.61 -44.17
CA GLY A 379 -2.78 2.27 -44.65
C GLY A 379 -3.67 2.26 -45.89
N ARG A 380 -4.01 3.43 -46.46
CA ARG A 380 -4.88 3.53 -47.67
C ARG A 380 -4.07 3.84 -48.92
N SER A 381 -4.54 3.36 -50.08
CA SER A 381 -3.95 3.68 -51.37
C SER A 381 -4.07 5.18 -51.66
N GLU A 382 -3.18 5.73 -52.50
CA GLU A 382 -3.16 7.17 -52.86
C GLU A 382 -4.50 7.70 -53.42
N GLU A 383 -5.33 6.85 -54.02
CA GLU A 383 -6.66 7.21 -54.53
C GLU A 383 -7.72 7.37 -53.45
N GLU A 384 -7.53 6.78 -52.25
CA GLU A 384 -8.45 6.88 -51.10
C GLU A 384 -8.06 8.03 -50.13
N GLN A 385 -6.88 8.62 -50.29
CA GLN A 385 -6.40 9.74 -49.47
C GLN A 385 -6.89 11.12 -49.98
N THR A 386 -7.48 11.18 -51.17
CA THR A 386 -7.89 12.44 -51.84
C THR A 386 -9.41 12.65 -51.86
N LYS A 387 -10.20 11.77 -51.27
CA LYS A 387 -11.64 11.94 -51.04
C LYS A 387 -11.92 12.15 -49.56
#